data_59e9c7589fc451b17fe61eaf0fbcde11
#
_entry.id   59e9c7589fc451b17fe61eaf0fbcde11
#
_cell.length_a   1.000
_cell.length_b   1.000
_cell.length_c   1.000
_cell.angle_alpha   90.00
_cell.angle_beta   90.00
_cell.angle_gamma   90.00
#
_symmetry.space_group_name_H-M   'P 1'
#
loop_
_entity.id
_entity.type
_entity.pdbx_description
1 polymer ?
#
loop_
_entity_poly.entity_id
_entity_poly.type
_entity_poly.pdbx_seq_one_letter_code
_entity_poly.pdbx_strand_id
1 'polypeptide(L)'
;MINDKQQMKKKVFVSGCYDLLHSGHVEFFQQASRYGDLYVGIGSDATYLEYKHRKPMFPQEERLFMVKNIKAVKDAYINEGNGVIDFLPTLDKVKPDVFVVNAEGGSDEKRRICKERGIEYVELQRTPHAGLKARSSSSLKKALLNVSDNSAQEAGIPTRLDLAGTWI
;
A
#
# COMPACT_ATOMS: atom_id res chain seq x y z
N MET A 1 -13.68 -19.30 -37.80
CA MET A 1 -13.91 -19.60 -36.38
C MET A 1 -12.77 -18.97 -35.59
N ILE A 2 -13.00 -17.82 -35.05
CA ILE A 2 -12.02 -17.10 -34.22
C ILE A 2 -12.11 -17.74 -32.83
N ASN A 3 -11.08 -18.49 -32.46
CA ASN A 3 -11.01 -19.15 -31.16
C ASN A 3 -10.53 -18.11 -30.13
N ASP A 4 -11.47 -17.28 -29.69
CA ASP A 4 -11.23 -16.27 -28.64
C ASP A 4 -11.21 -16.98 -27.27
N LYS A 5 -10.16 -17.79 -27.05
CA LYS A 5 -9.77 -18.15 -25.70
C LYS A 5 -9.23 -16.88 -25.05
N GLN A 6 -10.13 -16.07 -24.52
CA GLN A 6 -9.79 -14.99 -23.61
C GLN A 6 -8.98 -15.60 -22.46
N GLN A 7 -7.65 -15.56 -22.59
CA GLN A 7 -6.73 -16.06 -21.60
C GLN A 7 -6.98 -15.25 -20.34
N MET A 8 -7.67 -15.84 -19.35
CA MET A 8 -7.97 -15.16 -18.09
C MET A 8 -6.64 -14.70 -17.49
N LYS A 9 -6.51 -13.40 -17.30
CA LYS A 9 -5.32 -12.84 -16.67
C LYS A 9 -5.20 -13.39 -15.25
N LYS A 10 -3.98 -13.73 -14.85
CA LYS A 10 -3.69 -14.11 -13.47
C LYS A 10 -4.18 -13.02 -12.51
N LYS A 11 -4.68 -13.42 -11.36
CA LYS A 11 -4.98 -12.50 -10.27
C LYS A 11 -3.74 -12.34 -9.41
N VAL A 12 -3.36 -11.10 -9.17
CA VAL A 12 -2.21 -10.73 -8.34
C VAL A 12 -2.72 -10.09 -7.07
N PHE A 13 -2.15 -10.44 -5.93
CA PHE A 13 -2.49 -9.86 -4.64
C PHE A 13 -1.27 -9.23 -3.99
N VAL A 14 -1.48 -8.08 -3.37
CA VAL A 14 -0.53 -7.42 -2.48
C VAL A 14 -1.25 -6.97 -1.22
N SER A 15 -0.56 -6.91 -0.08
CA SER A 15 -1.11 -6.41 1.16
C SER A 15 -0.16 -5.43 1.85
N GLY A 16 -0.71 -4.37 2.43
CA GLY A 16 0.04 -3.36 3.15
C GLY A 16 -0.84 -2.28 3.77
N CYS A 17 -0.23 -1.36 4.52
CA CYS A 17 -0.98 -0.26 5.16
C CYS A 17 -1.26 0.91 4.23
N TYR A 18 -0.33 1.24 3.35
CA TYR A 18 -0.41 2.33 2.34
C TYR A 18 -0.80 3.70 2.93
N ASP A 19 -0.34 3.97 4.15
CA ASP A 19 -0.52 5.25 4.80
C ASP A 19 0.52 6.25 4.27
N LEU A 20 0.13 7.51 4.01
CA LEU A 20 0.89 8.47 3.23
C LEU A 20 1.33 7.89 1.87
N LEU A 21 0.37 7.73 0.98
CA LEU A 21 0.63 7.23 -0.38
C LEU A 21 1.69 8.09 -1.06
N HIS A 22 2.69 7.44 -1.67
CA HIS A 22 3.82 8.10 -2.32
C HIS A 22 4.28 7.32 -3.57
N SER A 23 5.18 7.92 -4.35
CA SER A 23 5.68 7.35 -5.61
C SER A 23 6.18 5.90 -5.48
N GLY A 24 6.79 5.54 -4.35
CA GLY A 24 7.25 4.17 -4.11
C GLY A 24 6.12 3.14 -4.03
N HIS A 25 4.94 3.51 -3.52
CA HIS A 25 3.76 2.64 -3.55
C HIS A 25 3.22 2.49 -4.98
N VAL A 26 3.15 3.59 -5.73
CA VAL A 26 2.69 3.57 -7.13
C VAL A 26 3.60 2.69 -7.98
N GLU A 27 4.92 2.83 -7.85
CA GLU A 27 5.90 2.01 -8.56
C GLU A 27 5.75 0.52 -8.21
N PHE A 28 5.58 0.20 -6.92
CA PHE A 28 5.33 -1.16 -6.47
C PHE A 28 4.06 -1.76 -7.11
N PHE A 29 2.97 -1.00 -7.16
CA PHE A 29 1.74 -1.45 -7.80
C PHE A 29 1.91 -1.64 -9.31
N GLN A 30 2.65 -0.75 -9.98
CA GLN A 30 2.96 -0.90 -11.39
C GLN A 30 3.80 -2.15 -11.67
N GLN A 31 4.78 -2.45 -10.82
CA GLN A 31 5.58 -3.66 -10.96
C GLN A 31 4.76 -4.92 -10.68
N ALA A 32 3.97 -4.93 -9.62
CA ALA A 32 3.09 -6.06 -9.28
C ALA A 32 2.05 -6.33 -10.39
N SER A 33 1.48 -5.29 -10.99
CA SER A 33 0.48 -5.44 -12.06
C SER A 33 1.02 -6.07 -13.35
N ARG A 34 2.33 -6.19 -13.50
CA ARG A 34 2.94 -6.91 -14.63
C ARG A 34 2.69 -8.43 -14.57
N TYR A 35 2.38 -8.95 -13.39
CA TYR A 35 2.04 -10.36 -13.18
C TYR A 35 0.58 -10.70 -13.48
N GLY A 36 -0.30 -9.70 -13.58
CA GLY A 36 -1.73 -9.88 -13.86
C GLY A 36 -2.60 -8.75 -13.33
N ASP A 37 -3.89 -9.01 -13.16
CA ASP A 37 -4.85 -8.07 -12.58
C ASP A 37 -4.58 -7.91 -11.07
N LEU A 38 -4.20 -6.69 -10.66
CA LEU A 38 -3.75 -6.40 -9.31
C LEU A 38 -4.91 -6.10 -8.36
N TYR A 39 -4.98 -6.86 -7.27
CA TYR A 39 -5.88 -6.66 -6.14
C TYR A 39 -5.08 -6.28 -4.90
N VAL A 40 -5.54 -5.30 -4.15
CA VAL A 40 -4.81 -4.74 -3.01
C VAL A 40 -5.59 -4.93 -1.72
N GLY A 41 -4.99 -5.61 -0.73
CA GLY A 41 -5.46 -5.66 0.65
C GLY A 41 -4.87 -4.50 1.46
N ILE A 42 -5.71 -3.73 2.14
CA ILE A 42 -5.31 -2.58 2.94
C ILE A 42 -5.53 -2.91 4.41
N GLY A 43 -4.48 -2.84 5.21
CA GLY A 43 -4.56 -3.04 6.66
C GLY A 43 -5.55 -2.03 7.29
N SER A 44 -6.46 -2.54 8.14
CA SER A 44 -7.43 -1.71 8.85
C SER A 44 -6.74 -0.71 9.79
N ASP A 45 -7.47 0.30 10.24
CA ASP A 45 -6.95 1.24 11.24
C ASP A 45 -6.63 0.54 12.57
N ALA A 46 -7.40 -0.50 12.92
CA ALA A 46 -7.13 -1.33 14.09
C ALA A 46 -5.81 -2.10 13.96
N THR A 47 -5.59 -2.78 12.83
CA THR A 47 -4.31 -3.46 12.52
C THR A 47 -3.14 -2.47 12.51
N TYR A 48 -3.34 -1.29 11.92
CA TYR A 48 -2.29 -0.25 11.91
C TYR A 48 -1.92 0.20 13.31
N LEU A 49 -2.92 0.45 14.19
CA LEU A 49 -2.70 0.85 15.58
C LEU A 49 -1.97 -0.24 16.38
N GLU A 50 -2.36 -1.50 16.19
CA GLU A 50 -1.71 -2.65 16.84
C GLU A 50 -0.22 -2.73 16.52
N TYR A 51 0.16 -2.57 15.22
CA TYR A 51 1.55 -2.71 14.79
C TYR A 51 2.41 -1.48 14.93
N LYS A 52 1.83 -0.31 14.74
CA LYS A 52 2.59 0.96 14.73
C LYS A 52 2.46 1.73 16.03
N HIS A 53 1.60 1.27 16.97
CA HIS A 53 1.31 1.91 18.25
C HIS A 53 0.90 3.39 18.11
N ARG A 54 0.29 3.71 16.97
CA ARG A 54 -0.21 5.06 16.63
C ARG A 54 -1.28 4.95 15.55
N LYS A 55 -2.15 5.95 15.45
CA LYS A 55 -3.13 6.03 14.37
C LYS A 55 -2.45 6.31 13.02
N PRO A 56 -3.00 5.83 11.91
CA PRO A 56 -2.56 6.23 10.59
C PRO A 56 -2.82 7.74 10.37
N MET A 57 -2.15 8.34 9.39
CA MET A 57 -2.40 9.73 8.98
C MET A 57 -3.74 9.86 8.26
N PHE A 58 -4.07 8.87 7.44
CA PHE A 58 -5.35 8.80 6.73
C PHE A 58 -6.17 7.60 7.22
N PRO A 59 -7.46 7.79 7.51
CA PRO A 59 -8.34 6.68 7.87
C PRO A 59 -8.41 5.64 6.74
N GLN A 60 -8.76 4.41 7.08
CA GLN A 60 -8.73 3.29 6.14
C GLN A 60 -9.62 3.52 4.89
N GLU A 61 -10.72 4.24 5.03
CA GLU A 61 -11.63 4.56 3.92
C GLU A 61 -10.96 5.50 2.91
N GLU A 62 -10.21 6.48 3.37
CA GLU A 62 -9.47 7.41 2.52
C GLU A 62 -8.29 6.70 1.84
N ARG A 63 -7.57 5.84 2.56
CA ARG A 63 -6.51 5.01 1.99
C ARG A 63 -7.06 4.06 0.91
N LEU A 64 -8.23 3.46 1.16
CA LEU A 64 -8.94 2.63 0.18
C LEU A 64 -9.31 3.43 -1.07
N PHE A 65 -9.89 4.62 -0.88
CA PHE A 65 -10.25 5.50 -1.97
C PHE A 65 -9.04 5.84 -2.86
N MET A 66 -7.93 6.26 -2.26
CA MET A 66 -6.71 6.60 -3.00
C MET A 66 -6.15 5.40 -3.77
N VAL A 67 -6.07 4.23 -3.14
CA VAL A 67 -5.52 3.03 -3.77
C VAL A 67 -6.40 2.53 -4.92
N LYS A 68 -7.72 2.56 -4.77
CA LYS A 68 -8.66 2.19 -5.85
C LYS A 68 -8.53 3.06 -7.10
N ASN A 69 -8.08 4.29 -6.95
CA ASN A 69 -7.93 5.23 -8.06
C ASN A 69 -6.53 5.19 -8.72
N ILE A 70 -5.65 4.26 -8.31
CA ILE A 70 -4.38 4.05 -8.99
C ILE A 70 -4.60 3.18 -10.22
N LYS A 71 -4.18 3.69 -11.39
CA LYS A 71 -4.38 3.05 -12.70
C LYS A 71 -3.94 1.57 -12.76
N ALA A 72 -2.91 1.19 -12.01
CA ALA A 72 -2.39 -0.17 -11.97
C ALA A 72 -3.25 -1.14 -11.14
N VAL A 73 -4.15 -0.62 -10.31
CA VAL A 73 -4.98 -1.40 -9.38
C VAL A 73 -6.30 -1.77 -10.02
N LYS A 74 -6.64 -3.05 -10.03
CA LYS A 74 -7.93 -3.55 -10.52
C LYS A 74 -9.03 -3.33 -9.49
N ASP A 75 -8.77 -3.66 -8.22
CA ASP A 75 -9.65 -3.39 -7.09
C ASP A 75 -8.86 -3.45 -5.77
N ALA A 76 -9.43 -2.90 -4.71
CA ALA A 76 -8.83 -2.91 -3.38
C ALA A 76 -9.88 -3.13 -2.29
N TYR A 77 -9.44 -3.69 -1.16
CA TYR A 77 -10.30 -4.07 -0.04
C TYR A 77 -9.62 -3.73 1.28
N ILE A 78 -10.39 -3.33 2.29
CA ILE A 78 -9.89 -3.29 3.66
C ILE A 78 -9.80 -4.72 4.17
N ASN A 79 -8.67 -5.10 4.75
CA ASN A 79 -8.47 -6.40 5.37
C ASN A 79 -9.33 -6.52 6.63
N GLU A 80 -10.07 -7.62 6.75
CA GLU A 80 -10.99 -7.88 7.84
C GLU A 80 -10.42 -8.83 8.91
N GLY A 81 -9.20 -9.32 8.69
CA GLY A 81 -8.49 -10.17 9.65
C GLY A 81 -7.79 -9.36 10.74
N ASN A 82 -7.03 -10.07 11.56
CA ASN A 82 -6.27 -9.51 12.67
C ASN A 82 -4.79 -9.88 12.58
N GLY A 83 -3.96 -9.08 13.19
CA GLY A 83 -2.55 -9.40 13.34
C GLY A 83 -1.76 -9.36 12.02
N VAL A 84 -0.64 -10.07 11.99
CA VAL A 84 0.31 -10.12 10.84
C VAL A 84 -0.31 -10.70 9.58
N ILE A 85 -1.39 -11.47 9.75
CA ILE A 85 -2.10 -12.18 8.69
C ILE A 85 -3.51 -11.61 8.46
N ASP A 86 -3.71 -10.34 8.78
CA ASP A 86 -4.99 -9.64 8.61
C ASP A 86 -5.58 -9.77 7.19
N PHE A 87 -4.73 -10.03 6.22
CA PHE A 87 -5.09 -10.16 4.81
C PHE A 87 -5.76 -11.50 4.44
N LEU A 88 -5.77 -12.50 5.33
CA LEU A 88 -6.29 -13.85 4.99
C LEU A 88 -7.73 -13.86 4.47
N PRO A 89 -8.70 -13.18 5.10
CA PRO A 89 -10.07 -13.15 4.57
C PRO A 89 -10.14 -12.53 3.17
N THR A 90 -9.34 -11.49 2.93
CA THR A 90 -9.25 -10.84 1.62
C THR A 90 -8.60 -11.77 0.59
N LEU A 91 -7.55 -12.49 0.97
CA LEU A 91 -6.88 -13.47 0.13
C LEU A 91 -7.85 -14.59 -0.30
N ASP A 92 -8.64 -15.10 0.64
CA ASP A 92 -9.63 -16.15 0.39
C ASP A 92 -10.79 -15.65 -0.52
N LYS A 93 -11.13 -14.38 -0.43
CA LYS A 93 -12.12 -13.71 -1.31
C LYS A 93 -11.57 -13.53 -2.73
N VAL A 94 -10.36 -13.02 -2.88
CA VAL A 94 -9.71 -12.73 -4.18
C VAL A 94 -9.31 -14.00 -4.88
N LYS A 95 -8.82 -14.99 -4.15
CA LYS A 95 -8.22 -16.25 -4.67
C LYS A 95 -7.17 -15.96 -5.75
N PRO A 96 -6.06 -15.29 -5.37
CA PRO A 96 -5.04 -14.90 -6.32
C PRO A 96 -4.19 -16.09 -6.78
N ASP A 97 -3.63 -15.98 -7.97
CA ASP A 97 -2.61 -16.91 -8.50
C ASP A 97 -1.21 -16.52 -8.00
N VAL A 98 -0.99 -15.23 -7.74
CA VAL A 98 0.31 -14.66 -7.35
C VAL A 98 0.15 -13.74 -6.17
N PHE A 99 1.00 -13.89 -5.15
CA PHE A 99 1.13 -12.95 -4.04
C PHE A 99 2.48 -12.23 -4.14
N VAL A 100 2.44 -10.93 -4.38
CA VAL A 100 3.63 -10.11 -4.53
C VAL A 100 3.89 -9.31 -3.25
N VAL A 101 5.12 -9.31 -2.79
CA VAL A 101 5.59 -8.48 -1.68
C VAL A 101 6.82 -7.67 -2.12
N ASN A 102 7.09 -6.57 -1.45
CA ASN A 102 8.43 -5.96 -1.53
C ASN A 102 9.37 -6.65 -0.54
N ALA A 103 10.68 -6.53 -0.75
CA ALA A 103 11.68 -7.19 0.09
C ALA A 103 11.53 -6.92 1.60
N GLU A 104 11.04 -5.71 1.96
CA GLU A 104 10.79 -5.32 3.36
C GLU A 104 9.49 -5.92 3.94
N GLY A 105 8.57 -6.33 3.09
CA GLY A 105 7.26 -6.89 3.47
C GLY A 105 7.19 -8.41 3.41
N GLY A 106 8.29 -9.06 3.02
CA GLY A 106 8.43 -10.51 3.00
C GLY A 106 8.46 -11.12 4.40
N SER A 107 7.91 -12.33 4.56
CA SER A 107 8.02 -13.12 5.79
C SER A 107 7.88 -14.61 5.47
N ASP A 108 8.48 -15.44 6.34
CA ASP A 108 8.39 -16.90 6.21
C ASP A 108 6.94 -17.38 6.36
N GLU A 109 6.15 -16.70 7.17
CA GLU A 109 4.73 -17.01 7.33
C GLU A 109 3.94 -16.78 6.04
N LYS A 110 4.16 -15.65 5.35
CA LYS A 110 3.54 -15.38 4.04
C LYS A 110 3.97 -16.42 3.00
N ARG A 111 5.26 -16.80 2.99
CA ARG A 111 5.75 -17.86 2.10
C ARG A 111 5.06 -19.20 2.37
N ARG A 112 4.93 -19.57 3.65
CA ARG A 112 4.23 -20.80 4.06
C ARG A 112 2.77 -20.78 3.61
N ILE A 113 2.04 -19.71 3.88
CA ILE A 113 0.64 -19.53 3.48
C ILE A 113 0.48 -19.68 1.96
N CYS A 114 1.33 -19.04 1.19
CA CYS A 114 1.30 -19.14 -0.27
C CYS A 114 1.56 -20.58 -0.74
N LYS A 115 2.56 -21.24 -0.18
CA LYS A 115 2.89 -22.65 -0.50
C LYS A 115 1.71 -23.58 -0.19
N GLU A 116 1.09 -23.46 0.98
CA GLU A 116 -0.05 -24.27 1.39
C GLU A 116 -1.28 -24.08 0.49
N ARG A 117 -1.44 -22.90 -0.10
CA ARG A 117 -2.56 -22.55 -0.98
C ARG A 117 -2.24 -22.68 -2.48
N GLY A 118 -1.03 -23.09 -2.85
CA GLY A 118 -0.63 -23.17 -4.25
C GLY A 118 -0.53 -21.80 -4.94
N ILE A 119 -0.26 -20.74 -4.18
CA ILE A 119 -0.11 -19.37 -4.67
C ILE A 119 1.38 -19.13 -4.96
N GLU A 120 1.70 -18.60 -6.14
CA GLU A 120 3.06 -18.17 -6.47
C GLU A 120 3.46 -16.99 -5.58
N TYR A 121 4.59 -17.10 -4.88
CA TYR A 121 5.12 -16.02 -4.02
C TYR A 121 6.25 -15.29 -4.74
N VAL A 122 6.10 -13.99 -4.92
CA VAL A 122 7.08 -13.13 -5.62
C VAL A 122 7.55 -12.02 -4.71
N GLU A 123 8.85 -11.85 -4.60
CA GLU A 123 9.48 -10.77 -3.85
C GLU A 123 10.14 -9.78 -4.79
N LEU A 124 9.70 -8.52 -4.77
CA LEU A 124 10.24 -7.45 -5.59
C LEU A 124 11.23 -6.59 -4.80
N GLN A 125 12.31 -6.23 -5.46
CA GLN A 125 13.23 -5.23 -4.92
C GLN A 125 12.63 -3.83 -5.06
N ARG A 126 12.85 -2.98 -4.07
CA ARG A 126 12.42 -1.58 -4.15
C ARG A 126 13.27 -0.84 -5.17
N THR A 127 12.66 -0.50 -6.30
CA THR A 127 13.31 0.25 -7.37
C THR A 127 12.52 1.54 -7.59
N PRO A 128 13.07 2.71 -7.24
CA PRO A 128 12.42 3.97 -7.53
C PRO A 128 12.23 4.16 -9.04
N HIS A 129 11.12 4.75 -9.45
CA HIS A 129 10.91 5.14 -10.84
C HIS A 129 12.01 6.10 -11.31
N ALA A 130 12.44 5.96 -12.56
CA ALA A 130 13.53 6.77 -13.13
C ALA A 130 13.29 8.27 -12.91
N GLY A 131 14.28 8.95 -12.35
CA GLY A 131 14.22 10.37 -12.02
C GLY A 131 13.53 10.71 -10.70
N LEU A 132 12.97 9.73 -9.97
CA LEU A 132 12.34 9.95 -8.68
C LEU A 132 13.25 9.47 -7.53
N LYS A 133 13.16 10.17 -6.39
CA LYS A 133 13.86 9.76 -5.16
C LYS A 133 13.12 8.60 -4.49
N ALA A 134 13.87 7.69 -3.87
CA ALA A 134 13.31 6.69 -2.98
C ALA A 134 12.54 7.37 -1.84
N ARG A 135 11.30 6.90 -1.58
CA ARG A 135 10.42 7.44 -0.54
C ARG A 135 9.99 6.32 0.41
N SER A 136 9.80 6.66 1.68
CA SER A 136 9.11 5.80 2.63
C SER A 136 8.14 6.64 3.47
N SER A 137 7.02 6.07 3.87
CA SER A 137 6.04 6.74 4.74
C SER A 137 6.65 7.20 6.05
N SER A 138 7.59 6.43 6.61
CA SER A 138 8.30 6.78 7.85
C SER A 138 9.19 8.01 7.68
N SER A 139 9.96 8.10 6.58
CA SER A 139 10.80 9.27 6.30
C SER A 139 9.98 10.52 6.00
N LEU A 140 8.86 10.38 5.31
CA LEU A 140 7.94 11.50 5.06
C LEU A 140 7.33 12.03 6.35
N LYS A 141 6.86 11.15 7.24
CA LYS A 141 6.33 11.54 8.56
C LYS A 141 7.36 12.28 9.38
N LYS A 142 8.59 11.77 9.42
CA LYS A 142 9.68 12.43 10.15
C LYS A 142 10.00 13.82 9.58
N ALA A 143 9.99 13.98 8.25
CA ALA A 143 10.21 15.26 7.61
C ALA A 143 9.11 16.27 7.95
N LEU A 144 7.83 15.85 7.97
CA LEU A 144 6.70 16.71 8.34
C LEU A 144 6.79 17.19 9.80
N LEU A 145 7.18 16.30 10.73
CA LEU A 145 7.35 16.68 12.14
C LEU A 145 8.51 17.68 12.32
N ASN A 146 9.63 17.48 11.63
CA ASN A 146 10.79 18.39 11.74
C ASN A 146 10.49 19.79 11.16
N VAL A 147 9.63 19.90 10.16
CA VAL A 147 9.20 21.21 9.63
C VAL A 147 8.40 22.00 10.66
N SER A 148 7.52 21.33 11.42
CA SER A 148 6.72 22.00 12.48
C SER A 148 7.61 22.54 13.63
N ASP A 149 8.66 21.82 14.00
CA ASP A 149 9.56 22.24 15.07
C ASP A 149 10.43 23.44 14.68
N ASN A 150 10.96 23.46 13.44
CA ASN A 150 11.78 24.56 12.95
C ASN A 150 10.98 25.85 12.74
N SER A 151 9.73 25.79 12.26
CA SER A 151 8.89 26.97 12.07
C SER A 151 8.48 27.62 13.39
N ALA A 152 8.40 26.83 14.48
CA ALA A 152 8.11 27.34 15.81
C ALA A 152 9.33 28.05 16.46
N GLN A 153 10.55 27.73 16.04
CA GLN A 153 11.78 28.35 16.57
C GLN A 153 12.18 29.63 15.83
N GLU A 154 11.87 29.77 14.54
CA GLU A 154 12.19 30.95 13.75
C GLU A 154 11.17 32.08 13.83
N ALA A 155 9.93 31.75 14.16
CA ALA A 155 8.86 32.75 14.28
C ALA A 155 8.53 33.00 15.75
N GLY A 156 9.14 34.01 16.35
CA GLY A 156 8.64 34.62 17.58
C GLY A 156 7.28 35.32 17.42
N ILE A 157 6.42 34.82 16.53
CA ILE A 157 5.08 35.32 16.24
C ILE A 157 4.17 34.08 16.10
N PRO A 158 3.02 34.01 16.80
CA PRO A 158 2.05 32.95 16.58
C PRO A 158 1.41 33.13 15.21
N THR A 159 1.99 32.46 14.19
CA THR A 159 1.39 32.40 12.87
C THR A 159 0.37 31.27 12.84
N ARG A 160 -0.89 31.64 12.88
CA ARG A 160 -2.00 30.83 12.43
C ARG A 160 -1.85 30.72 10.91
N LEU A 161 -1.30 29.60 10.43
CA LEU A 161 -1.31 29.27 9.00
C LEU A 161 -2.71 28.76 8.67
N ASP A 162 -3.55 29.64 8.16
CA ASP A 162 -4.78 29.24 7.48
C ASP A 162 -4.38 28.68 6.11
N LEU A 163 -4.19 27.33 6.05
CA LEU A 163 -4.09 26.59 4.80
C LEU A 163 -5.50 26.41 4.19
N ALA A 164 -6.19 27.52 3.96
CA ALA A 164 -7.36 27.56 3.09
C ALA A 164 -6.88 27.74 1.65
N GLY A 165 -6.29 26.71 1.08
CA GLY A 165 -6.07 26.61 -0.36
C GLY A 165 -7.38 26.23 -1.03
N THR A 166 -8.11 27.22 -1.52
CA THR A 166 -9.22 27.01 -2.45
C THR A 166 -8.70 26.36 -3.73
N TRP A 167 -9.05 25.11 -3.95
CA TRP A 167 -8.94 24.48 -5.25
C TRP A 167 -10.28 24.70 -5.99
N ILE A 168 -10.24 25.52 -7.02
CA ILE A 168 -11.25 25.57 -8.06
C ILE A 168 -10.83 24.63 -9.18
#